data_51e3d985253ebb71617a1a9ac634ae8a
#
_entry.id   51e3d985253ebb71617a1a9ac634ae8a
#
_cell.length_a   1.000
_cell.length_b   1.000
_cell.length_c   1.000
_cell.angle_alpha   90.00
_cell.angle_beta   90.00
_cell.angle_gamma   90.00
#
_symmetry.space_group_name_H-M   'P 1'
#
loop_
_entity.id
_entity.type
_entity.pdbx_description
1 polymer ?
#
loop_
_entity_poly.entity_id
_entity_poly.type
_entity_poly.pdbx_seq_one_letter_code
_entity_poly.pdbx_strand_id
1 'polypeptide(L)'
;MVEQAKYEVLKKIGKMEIRRYPRLVIARVDGYGDGGFNLLFRFISGNNKSNSDIAMTAPVVSEEIAMTAPVLSEKGSIAFIMPEGFTLETTPKPLDDRVKIVEVPERTVAALRFSGRWSNSLFQKKTEELLAEIEKAGLKVTGQVFSMRYNGPFTPWFLRRNEVATEVELHQPSS
;
A
#
# COMPACT_ATOMS: atom_id res chain seq x y z
N MET A 1 3.51 -13.29 15.07
CA MET A 1 4.10 -12.09 14.45
C MET A 1 3.68 -12.01 13.00
N VAL A 2 3.16 -10.88 12.57
CA VAL A 2 2.73 -10.68 11.18
C VAL A 2 3.94 -10.52 10.27
N GLU A 3 3.97 -11.29 9.19
CA GLU A 3 5.03 -11.18 8.19
C GLU A 3 4.93 -9.85 7.46
N GLN A 4 6.06 -9.29 7.07
CA GLN A 4 6.11 -8.03 6.33
C GLN A 4 6.53 -8.28 4.89
N ALA A 5 5.95 -7.50 3.97
CA ALA A 5 6.36 -7.51 2.57
C ALA A 5 7.82 -7.06 2.47
N LYS A 6 8.59 -7.81 1.70
CA LYS A 6 10.03 -7.54 1.53
C LYS A 6 10.25 -6.51 0.44
N TYR A 7 11.27 -5.69 0.62
CA TYR A 7 11.72 -4.73 -0.39
C TYR A 7 13.22 -4.49 -0.24
N GLU A 8 13.83 -3.95 -1.28
CA GLU A 8 15.23 -3.55 -1.28
C GLU A 8 15.32 -2.03 -1.16
N VAL A 9 16.12 -1.54 -0.23
CA VAL A 9 16.40 -0.10 -0.14
C VAL A 9 17.51 0.25 -1.10
N LEU A 10 17.20 1.02 -2.13
CA LEU A 10 18.16 1.43 -3.15
C LEU A 10 18.97 2.64 -2.72
N LYS A 11 18.32 3.58 -2.01
CA LYS A 11 18.94 4.84 -1.63
C LYS A 11 18.15 5.48 -0.48
N LYS A 12 18.85 6.21 0.38
CA LYS A 12 18.24 7.06 1.40
C LYS A 12 18.56 8.51 1.09
N ILE A 13 17.53 9.35 1.09
CA ILE A 13 17.65 10.79 0.86
C ILE A 13 16.96 11.47 2.04
N GLY A 14 17.75 11.89 3.05
CA GLY A 14 17.19 12.41 4.29
C GLY A 14 16.36 11.33 4.99
N LYS A 15 15.08 11.61 5.24
CA LYS A 15 14.15 10.66 5.85
C LYS A 15 13.44 9.78 4.82
N MET A 16 13.61 10.09 3.54
CA MET A 16 12.94 9.36 2.45
C MET A 16 13.81 8.18 2.01
N GLU A 17 13.17 7.04 1.78
CA GLU A 17 13.82 5.86 1.20
C GLU A 17 13.31 5.66 -0.22
N ILE A 18 14.24 5.34 -1.13
CA ILE A 18 13.90 4.86 -2.46
C ILE A 18 14.02 3.35 -2.40
N ARG A 19 12.93 2.66 -2.70
CA ARG A 19 12.79 1.21 -2.55
C ARG A 19 12.41 0.54 -3.85
N ARG A 20 12.92 -0.67 -4.06
CA ARG A 20 12.41 -1.57 -5.10
C ARG A 20 11.55 -2.64 -4.42
N TYR A 21 10.28 -2.68 -4.79
CA TYR A 21 9.39 -3.76 -4.38
C TYR A 21 9.35 -4.81 -5.48
N PRO A 22 9.44 -6.10 -5.12
CA PRO A 22 9.24 -7.17 -6.10
C PRO A 22 7.79 -7.20 -6.56
N ARG A 23 7.51 -8.02 -7.55
CA ARG A 23 6.14 -8.29 -7.96
C ARG A 23 5.35 -8.82 -6.75
N LEU A 24 4.18 -8.24 -6.52
CA LEU A 24 3.31 -8.59 -5.40
C LEU A 24 1.93 -8.98 -5.92
N VAL A 25 1.26 -9.86 -5.19
CA VAL A 25 -0.17 -10.12 -5.39
C VAL A 25 -0.90 -9.45 -4.23
N ILE A 26 -1.94 -8.71 -4.56
CA ILE A 26 -2.75 -8.01 -3.56
C ILE A 26 -4.22 -8.41 -3.70
N ALA A 27 -4.94 -8.37 -2.59
CA ALA A 27 -6.39 -8.41 -2.58
C ALA A 27 -6.88 -7.00 -2.30
N ARG A 28 -7.71 -6.46 -3.18
CA ARG A 28 -8.12 -5.04 -3.15
C ARG A 28 -9.62 -4.88 -3.15
N VAL A 29 -10.11 -3.90 -2.41
CA VAL A 29 -11.51 -3.46 -2.43
C VAL A 29 -11.53 -1.98 -2.76
N ASP A 30 -12.26 -1.61 -3.81
CA ASP A 30 -12.39 -0.23 -4.27
C ASP A 30 -13.72 0.37 -3.81
N GLY A 31 -13.71 1.67 -3.47
CA GLY A 31 -14.91 2.43 -3.24
C GLY A 31 -15.51 2.36 -1.83
N TYR A 32 -14.85 1.66 -0.91
CA TYR A 32 -15.32 1.51 0.47
C TYR A 32 -14.36 2.16 1.48
N GLY A 33 -13.22 2.70 1.03
CA GLY A 33 -12.19 3.21 1.93
C GLY A 33 -11.82 2.14 2.96
N ASP A 34 -11.64 2.54 4.21
CA ASP A 34 -11.30 1.60 5.29
C ASP A 34 -12.43 0.62 5.62
N GLY A 35 -13.67 0.88 5.16
CA GLY A 35 -14.77 -0.08 5.26
C GLY A 35 -14.53 -1.37 4.50
N GLY A 36 -13.65 -1.36 3.50
CA GLY A 36 -13.24 -2.56 2.78
C GLY A 36 -12.39 -3.52 3.58
N PHE A 37 -11.85 -3.09 4.73
CA PHE A 37 -11.03 -3.95 5.59
C PHE A 37 -11.75 -5.23 5.99
N ASN A 38 -13.02 -5.12 6.38
CA ASN A 38 -13.79 -6.29 6.79
C ASN A 38 -13.99 -7.30 5.66
N LEU A 39 -14.18 -6.81 4.44
CA LEU A 39 -14.30 -7.66 3.26
C LEU A 39 -13.02 -8.44 3.00
N LEU A 40 -11.89 -7.76 3.11
CA LEU A 40 -10.57 -8.38 2.94
C LEU A 40 -10.26 -9.35 4.08
N PHE A 41 -10.61 -8.99 5.32
CA PHE A 41 -10.40 -9.86 6.47
C PHE A 41 -11.21 -11.15 6.34
N ARG A 42 -12.46 -11.07 5.89
CA ARG A 42 -13.27 -12.26 5.62
C ARG A 42 -12.63 -13.12 4.53
N PHE A 43 -12.11 -12.49 3.47
CA PHE A 43 -11.46 -13.20 2.38
C PHE A 43 -10.27 -14.02 2.89
N ILE A 44 -9.38 -13.43 3.68
CA ILE A 44 -8.22 -14.16 4.21
C ILE A 44 -8.58 -15.15 5.31
N SER A 45 -9.77 -14.99 5.92
CA SER A 45 -10.26 -15.88 6.98
C SER A 45 -11.11 -17.03 6.46
N GLY A 46 -11.10 -17.28 5.16
CA GLY A 46 -11.76 -18.45 4.57
C GLY A 46 -12.90 -18.14 3.62
N ASN A 47 -13.31 -16.88 3.46
CA ASN A 47 -14.36 -16.51 2.49
C ASN A 47 -13.80 -16.47 1.07
N ASN A 48 -13.35 -17.63 0.60
CA ASN A 48 -12.78 -17.83 -0.72
C ASN A 48 -13.16 -19.24 -1.21
N LYS A 49 -12.98 -19.48 -2.49
CA LYS A 49 -13.42 -20.74 -3.12
C LYS A 49 -12.71 -21.97 -2.58
N SER A 50 -11.53 -21.82 -1.98
CA SER A 50 -10.76 -22.92 -1.38
C SER A 50 -11.07 -23.11 0.11
N ASN A 51 -11.90 -22.25 0.71
CA ASN A 51 -12.18 -22.20 2.14
C ASN A 51 -10.88 -22.25 2.96
N SER A 52 -9.88 -21.51 2.52
CA SER A 52 -8.52 -21.52 3.09
C SER A 52 -8.26 -20.26 3.88
N ASP A 53 -7.57 -20.41 5.02
CA ASP A 53 -7.04 -19.28 5.75
C ASP A 53 -5.76 -18.79 5.06
N ILE A 54 -5.66 -17.49 4.89
CA ILE A 54 -4.50 -16.83 4.31
C ILE A 54 -3.85 -15.99 5.40
N ALA A 55 -2.56 -16.15 5.61
CA ALA A 55 -1.84 -15.36 6.61
C ALA A 55 -1.82 -13.89 6.21
N MET A 56 -2.02 -13.01 7.20
CA MET A 56 -1.96 -11.57 6.96
C MET A 56 -0.52 -11.10 6.78
N THR A 57 -0.29 -10.28 5.78
CA THR A 57 1.03 -9.69 5.50
C THR A 57 0.94 -8.16 5.61
N ALA A 58 1.81 -7.57 6.41
CA ALA A 58 1.88 -6.12 6.52
C ALA A 58 2.68 -5.53 5.35
N PRO A 59 2.41 -4.34 4.89
CA PRO A 59 1.41 -3.40 5.41
C PRO A 59 0.04 -3.54 4.77
N VAL A 60 -0.96 -2.88 5.39
CA VAL A 60 -2.25 -2.62 4.75
C VAL A 60 -2.08 -1.37 3.90
N VAL A 61 -2.42 -1.47 2.62
CA VAL A 61 -2.22 -0.40 1.64
C VAL A 61 -3.54 0.30 1.37
N SER A 62 -3.55 1.63 1.47
CA SER A 62 -4.73 2.44 1.17
C SER A 62 -4.37 3.51 0.16
N GLU A 63 -5.23 3.69 -0.82
CA GLU A 63 -5.05 4.66 -1.88
C GLU A 63 -6.29 5.55 -1.95
N GLU A 64 -6.08 6.88 -1.90
CA GLU A 64 -7.17 7.82 -2.02
C GLU A 64 -7.52 8.04 -3.50
N ILE A 65 -8.76 8.48 -3.74
CA ILE A 65 -9.21 8.76 -5.09
C ILE A 65 -8.55 10.06 -5.57
N ALA A 66 -8.00 10.04 -6.78
CA ALA A 66 -7.43 11.24 -7.40
C ALA A 66 -8.53 12.28 -7.65
N MET A 67 -8.27 13.54 -7.24
CA MET A 67 -9.25 14.63 -7.34
C MET A 67 -9.62 14.99 -8.78
N THR A 68 -8.87 14.52 -9.76
CA THR A 68 -9.07 14.82 -11.19
C THR A 68 -9.85 13.75 -11.95
N ALA A 69 -10.16 12.62 -11.32
CA ALA A 69 -10.92 11.54 -11.95
C ALA A 69 -12.43 11.73 -11.73
N PRO A 70 -13.29 11.41 -12.69
CA PRO A 70 -14.72 11.36 -12.42
C PRO A 70 -14.97 10.27 -11.38
N VAL A 71 -15.40 10.68 -10.20
CA VAL A 71 -15.51 9.81 -9.05
C VAL A 71 -16.88 9.17 -9.03
N LEU A 72 -16.91 7.85 -9.22
CA LEU A 72 -18.14 7.05 -9.00
C LEU A 72 -18.32 6.71 -7.53
N SER A 73 -17.29 6.90 -6.72
CA SER A 73 -17.31 6.69 -5.27
C SER A 73 -16.38 7.71 -4.60
N GLU A 74 -16.85 8.27 -3.48
CA GLU A 74 -16.09 9.23 -2.68
C GLU A 74 -15.00 8.57 -1.82
N LYS A 75 -14.96 7.24 -1.79
CA LYS A 75 -14.04 6.49 -0.94
C LYS A 75 -12.96 5.80 -1.78
N GLY A 76 -11.75 5.82 -1.26
CA GLY A 76 -10.59 5.19 -1.91
C GLY A 76 -10.57 3.67 -1.78
N SER A 77 -9.47 3.09 -2.16
CA SER A 77 -9.24 1.64 -2.09
C SER A 77 -8.43 1.25 -0.86
N ILE A 78 -8.58 -0.01 -0.48
CA ILE A 78 -7.78 -0.65 0.56
C ILE A 78 -7.34 -2.01 0.03
N ALA A 79 -6.13 -2.42 0.34
CA ALA A 79 -5.59 -3.69 -0.13
C ALA A 79 -4.76 -4.39 0.94
N PHE A 80 -4.84 -5.72 0.92
CA PHE A 80 -3.95 -6.59 1.69
C PHE A 80 -2.94 -7.20 0.73
N ILE A 81 -1.67 -7.21 1.14
CA ILE A 81 -0.62 -7.89 0.37
C ILE A 81 -0.69 -9.38 0.71
N MET A 82 -0.70 -10.22 -0.32
CA MET A 82 -0.68 -11.67 -0.11
C MET A 82 0.70 -12.12 0.37
N PRO A 83 0.78 -13.24 1.11
CA PRO A 83 2.07 -13.79 1.56
C PRO A 83 3.04 -14.02 0.41
N GLU A 84 4.33 -13.98 0.72
CA GLU A 84 5.39 -14.27 -0.24
C GLU A 84 5.17 -15.64 -0.90
N GLY A 85 5.40 -15.69 -2.20
CA GLY A 85 5.22 -16.91 -2.98
C GLY A 85 3.83 -17.09 -3.60
N PHE A 86 2.86 -16.28 -3.21
CA PHE A 86 1.53 -16.31 -3.83
C PHE A 86 1.59 -15.75 -5.26
N THR A 87 0.90 -16.41 -6.17
CA THR A 87 0.72 -15.96 -7.56
C THR A 87 -0.76 -15.74 -7.81
N LEU A 88 -1.11 -15.20 -8.98
CA LEU A 88 -2.52 -15.09 -9.38
C LEU A 88 -3.20 -16.47 -9.44
N GLU A 89 -2.47 -17.48 -9.89
CA GLU A 89 -2.98 -18.84 -10.03
C GLU A 89 -3.14 -19.54 -8.68
N THR A 90 -2.22 -19.30 -7.74
CA THR A 90 -2.23 -19.99 -6.44
C THR A 90 -3.05 -19.28 -5.38
N THR A 91 -3.40 -18.01 -5.60
CA THR A 91 -4.25 -17.27 -4.66
C THR A 91 -5.68 -17.76 -4.78
N PRO A 92 -6.32 -18.17 -3.65
CA PRO A 92 -7.73 -18.58 -3.69
C PRO A 92 -8.62 -17.47 -4.26
N LYS A 93 -9.61 -17.86 -5.04
CA LYS A 93 -10.54 -16.88 -5.62
C LYS A 93 -11.52 -16.38 -4.57
N PRO A 94 -11.76 -15.06 -4.50
CA PRO A 94 -12.74 -14.52 -3.57
C PRO A 94 -14.16 -14.98 -3.90
N LEU A 95 -14.99 -15.16 -2.87
CA LEU A 95 -16.42 -15.41 -3.03
C LEU A 95 -17.19 -14.08 -3.13
N ASP A 96 -16.62 -12.99 -2.62
CA ASP A 96 -17.21 -11.67 -2.70
C ASP A 96 -16.66 -10.94 -3.92
N ASP A 97 -17.55 -10.52 -4.81
CA ASP A 97 -17.18 -9.86 -6.07
C ASP A 97 -16.49 -8.50 -5.87
N ARG A 98 -16.62 -7.92 -4.69
CA ARG A 98 -15.97 -6.65 -4.36
C ARG A 98 -14.48 -6.81 -4.07
N VAL A 99 -14.06 -8.02 -3.74
CA VAL A 99 -12.64 -8.33 -3.51
C VAL A 99 -12.01 -8.74 -4.83
N LYS A 100 -10.97 -8.03 -5.25
CA LYS A 100 -10.26 -8.29 -6.50
C LYS A 100 -8.82 -8.69 -6.22
N ILE A 101 -8.37 -9.74 -6.88
CA ILE A 101 -6.97 -10.16 -6.81
C ILE A 101 -6.23 -9.53 -7.98
N VAL A 102 -5.19 -8.77 -7.65
CA VAL A 102 -4.43 -7.98 -8.62
C VAL A 102 -2.95 -8.27 -8.45
N GLU A 103 -2.24 -8.39 -9.54
CA GLU A 103 -0.79 -8.47 -9.55
C GLU A 103 -0.23 -7.07 -9.73
N VAL A 104 0.65 -6.66 -8.81
CA VAL A 104 1.39 -5.40 -8.91
C VAL A 104 2.79 -5.76 -9.40
N PRO A 105 3.22 -5.25 -10.57
CA PRO A 105 4.55 -5.55 -11.08
C PRO A 105 5.65 -4.96 -10.21
N GLU A 106 6.86 -5.45 -10.39
CA GLU A 106 8.03 -4.86 -9.73
C GLU A 106 8.08 -3.36 -10.03
N ARG A 107 8.31 -2.57 -8.99
CA ARG A 107 8.33 -1.11 -9.11
C ARG A 107 9.27 -0.46 -8.11
N THR A 108 9.68 0.76 -8.44
CA THR A 108 10.45 1.61 -7.55
C THR A 108 9.52 2.63 -6.91
N VAL A 109 9.58 2.76 -5.60
CA VAL A 109 8.78 3.73 -4.85
C VAL A 109 9.66 4.59 -3.95
N ALA A 110 9.21 5.81 -3.71
CA ALA A 110 9.73 6.68 -2.67
C ALA A 110 8.80 6.56 -1.47
N ALA A 111 9.35 6.35 -0.28
CA ALA A 111 8.57 6.14 0.92
C ALA A 111 9.10 7.00 2.07
N LEU A 112 8.18 7.53 2.86
CA LEU A 112 8.47 8.33 4.04
C LEU A 112 7.80 7.70 5.25
N ARG A 113 8.59 7.28 6.23
CA ARG A 113 8.11 6.64 7.46
C ARG A 113 7.84 7.67 8.54
N PHE A 114 6.76 7.47 9.27
CA PHE A 114 6.40 8.32 10.42
C PHE A 114 5.58 7.54 11.44
N SER A 115 5.53 8.06 12.66
CA SER A 115 4.67 7.54 13.72
C SER A 115 3.49 8.49 13.91
N GLY A 116 2.41 8.02 14.48
CA GLY A 116 1.29 8.87 14.82
C GLY A 116 -0.05 8.21 14.62
N ARG A 117 -1.09 8.98 14.92
CA ARG A 117 -2.48 8.56 14.78
C ARG A 117 -2.89 8.49 13.31
N TRP A 118 -3.87 7.65 13.02
CA TRP A 118 -4.40 7.51 11.68
C TRP A 118 -5.39 8.64 11.37
N SER A 119 -4.89 9.87 11.26
CA SER A 119 -5.71 11.02 10.93
C SER A 119 -5.42 11.47 9.50
N ASN A 120 -6.46 11.92 8.81
CA ASN A 120 -6.32 12.41 7.44
C ASN A 120 -5.37 13.60 7.36
N SER A 121 -5.41 14.50 8.36
CA SER A 121 -4.54 15.67 8.40
C SER A 121 -3.06 15.30 8.52
N LEU A 122 -2.73 14.30 9.34
CA LEU A 122 -1.35 13.85 9.48
C LEU A 122 -0.85 13.19 8.19
N PHE A 123 -1.67 12.30 7.60
CA PHE A 123 -1.29 11.64 6.34
C PHE A 123 -1.16 12.63 5.20
N GLN A 124 -2.03 13.63 5.12
CA GLN A 124 -1.94 14.68 4.12
C GLN A 124 -0.65 15.51 4.29
N LYS A 125 -0.32 15.89 5.51
CA LYS A 125 0.92 16.62 5.82
C LYS A 125 2.15 15.82 5.39
N LYS A 126 2.16 14.52 5.67
CA LYS A 126 3.27 13.63 5.30
C LYS A 126 3.34 13.40 3.79
N THR A 127 2.20 13.36 3.13
CA THR A 127 2.14 13.29 1.66
C THR A 127 2.78 14.52 1.04
N GLU A 128 2.46 15.72 1.54
CA GLU A 128 3.05 16.96 1.06
C GLU A 128 4.57 16.98 1.28
N GLU A 129 5.01 16.51 2.45
CA GLU A 129 6.43 16.38 2.78
C GLU A 129 7.15 15.41 1.83
N LEU A 130 6.54 14.26 1.55
CA LEU A 130 7.08 13.28 0.61
C LEU A 130 7.23 13.87 -0.78
N LEU A 131 6.19 14.52 -1.29
CA LEU A 131 6.21 15.11 -2.64
C LEU A 131 7.26 16.21 -2.76
N ALA A 132 7.45 17.01 -1.71
CA ALA A 132 8.48 18.04 -1.68
C ALA A 132 9.89 17.43 -1.73
N GLU A 133 10.12 16.34 -0.99
CA GLU A 133 11.41 15.65 -1.01
C GLU A 133 11.68 14.98 -2.36
N ILE A 134 10.66 14.44 -3.00
CA ILE A 134 10.78 13.84 -4.35
C ILE A 134 11.17 14.91 -5.35
N GLU A 135 10.54 16.07 -5.30
CA GLU A 135 10.85 17.20 -6.18
C GLU A 135 12.28 17.68 -6.00
N LYS A 136 12.72 17.86 -4.74
CA LYS A 136 14.09 18.22 -4.42
C LYS A 136 15.11 17.24 -4.98
N ALA A 137 14.77 15.94 -4.96
CA ALA A 137 15.65 14.89 -5.45
C ALA A 137 15.66 14.78 -6.98
N GLY A 138 14.80 15.52 -7.67
CA GLY A 138 14.71 15.49 -9.13
C GLY A 138 14.08 14.23 -9.68
N LEU A 139 13.30 13.51 -8.86
CA LEU A 139 12.62 12.29 -9.27
C LEU A 139 11.24 12.63 -9.84
N LYS A 140 10.75 11.74 -10.70
CA LYS A 140 9.43 11.90 -11.32
C LYS A 140 8.43 10.95 -10.66
N VAL A 141 7.30 11.49 -10.22
CA VAL A 141 6.18 10.70 -9.72
C VAL A 141 5.42 10.09 -10.89
N THR A 142 5.21 8.77 -10.85
CA THR A 142 4.54 8.03 -11.93
C THR A 142 3.23 7.35 -11.49
N GLY A 143 2.86 7.49 -10.21
CA GLY A 143 1.64 6.89 -9.67
C GLY A 143 1.01 7.75 -8.61
N GLN A 144 -0.09 7.27 -8.05
CA GLN A 144 -0.77 7.94 -6.94
C GLN A 144 -0.03 7.69 -5.63
N VAL A 145 -0.17 8.61 -4.69
CA VAL A 145 0.34 8.41 -3.34
C VAL A 145 -0.57 7.43 -2.62
N PHE A 146 0.03 6.50 -1.92
CA PHE A 146 -0.68 5.53 -1.09
C PHE A 146 -0.07 5.51 0.31
N SER A 147 -0.87 5.07 1.28
CA SER A 147 -0.41 4.90 2.65
C SER A 147 -0.22 3.43 2.97
N MET A 148 0.68 3.15 3.90
CA MET A 148 0.97 1.81 4.39
C MET A 148 0.94 1.83 5.90
N ARG A 149 0.09 0.98 6.48
CA ARG A 149 -0.05 0.86 7.93
C ARG A 149 0.45 -0.51 8.35
N TYR A 150 1.46 -0.53 9.19
CA TYR A 150 2.16 -1.76 9.59
C TYR A 150 1.64 -2.35 10.89
N ASN A 151 0.89 -1.59 11.68
CA ASN A 151 0.43 -2.01 13.00
C ASN A 151 -1.09 -1.96 13.09
N GLY A 152 -1.65 -2.73 14.00
CA GLY A 152 -3.08 -2.70 14.28
C GLY A 152 -3.47 -1.54 15.22
N PRO A 153 -4.77 -1.33 15.42
CA PRO A 153 -5.26 -0.21 16.24
C PRO A 153 -4.88 -0.32 17.72
N PHE A 154 -4.52 -1.51 18.20
CA PHE A 154 -4.10 -1.72 19.60
C PHE A 154 -2.66 -1.28 19.87
N THR A 155 -1.86 -1.06 18.84
CA THR A 155 -0.51 -0.50 19.00
C THR A 155 -0.66 0.97 19.39
N PRO A 156 0.00 1.43 20.48
CA PRO A 156 -0.03 2.85 20.85
C PRO A 156 0.39 3.73 19.67
N TRP A 157 -0.30 4.86 19.50
CA TRP A 157 -0.12 5.73 18.34
C TRP A 157 1.35 6.16 18.12
N PHE A 158 2.08 6.38 19.19
CA PHE A 158 3.48 6.83 19.12
C PHE A 158 4.47 5.71 18.75
N LEU A 159 4.00 4.45 18.75
CA LEU A 159 4.81 3.29 18.34
C LEU A 159 4.40 2.73 16.97
N ARG A 160 3.35 3.29 16.35
CA ARG A 160 2.90 2.81 15.04
C ARG A 160 3.89 3.18 13.95
N ARG A 161 4.13 2.22 13.07
CA ARG A 161 4.85 2.47 11.82
C ARG A 161 3.83 2.74 10.72
N ASN A 162 3.82 3.98 10.25
CA ASN A 162 3.03 4.41 9.10
C ASN A 162 3.98 4.87 8.01
N GLU A 163 3.56 4.75 6.78
CA GLU A 163 4.33 5.26 5.65
C GLU A 163 3.40 5.88 4.63
N VAL A 164 3.86 6.91 3.95
CA VAL A 164 3.30 7.39 2.69
C VAL A 164 4.31 7.10 1.60
N ALA A 165 3.84 6.68 0.45
CA ALA A 165 4.71 6.27 -0.63
C ALA A 165 4.06 6.56 -1.98
N THR A 166 4.88 6.66 -3.01
CA THR A 166 4.39 6.76 -4.38
C THR A 166 5.41 6.16 -5.33
N GLU A 167 4.94 5.62 -6.44
CA GLU A 167 5.82 5.11 -7.48
C GLU A 167 6.56 6.28 -8.13
N VAL A 168 7.87 6.09 -8.29
CA VAL A 168 8.74 7.09 -8.90
C VAL A 168 9.59 6.45 -9.99
N GLU A 169 9.99 7.28 -10.94
CA GLU A 169 10.94 6.91 -11.95
C GLU A 169 12.27 7.55 -11.60
N LEU A 170 13.31 6.71 -11.51
CA LEU A 170 14.65 7.21 -11.27
C LEU A 170 15.13 7.94 -12.51
N HIS A 171 15.63 9.16 -12.32
CA HIS A 171 16.20 9.93 -13.41
C HIS A 171 17.50 9.26 -13.83
N GLN A 172 17.50 8.67 -15.03
CA GLN A 172 18.75 8.18 -15.61
C GLN A 172 19.42 9.35 -16.30
N PRO A 173 20.70 9.61 -15.98
CA PRO A 173 21.42 10.64 -16.71
C PRO A 173 21.41 10.27 -18.20
N SER A 174 20.97 11.19 -19.02
CA SER A 174 21.02 11.00 -20.47
C SER A 174 22.49 10.88 -20.86
N SER A 175 22.83 9.72 -21.38
CA SER A 175 24.15 9.50 -21.93
C SER A 175 24.35 10.27 -23.22
#